data_68fda4a27f83297e0e451557d85706f4
#
_entry.id   68fda4a27f83297e0e451557d85706f4
#
_cell.length_a   1.000
_cell.length_b   1.000
_cell.length_c   1.000
_cell.angle_alpha   90.00
_cell.angle_beta   90.00
_cell.angle_gamma   90.00
#
_symmetry.space_group_name_H-M   'P 1'
#
loop_
_entity.id
_entity.type
_entity.pdbx_description
1 polymer ?
#
loop_
_entity_poly.entity_id
_entity_poly.type
_entity_poly.pdbx_seq_one_letter_code
_entity_poly.pdbx_strand_id
1 'polypeptide(L)'
;GTGKQTVAEKLKAGVDVALEIDWQGAQQIRRQAPDAVSIFILPPSREILEQRLIGRGQDPVEVIRKRMSQATEEISHHVEFDYLIINDDFDKALREMQAVVLAQRLRIVSQCERHSTLIQSLLK
;
A
#
# COMPACT_ATOMS: atom_id res chain seq x y z
N GLY A 1 -0.47 15.56 6.00
CA GLY A 1 0.13 14.31 5.60
C GLY A 1 1.32 13.95 6.48
N THR A 2 1.77 12.74 6.34
CA THR A 2 2.97 12.28 7.02
C THR A 2 4.16 13.08 6.52
N GLY A 3 4.91 13.69 7.43
CA GLY A 3 6.07 14.48 7.05
C GLY A 3 7.16 13.59 6.44
N LYS A 4 7.75 14.08 5.35
CA LYS A 4 8.88 13.42 4.68
C LYS A 4 9.98 13.05 5.66
N GLN A 5 10.21 13.94 6.60
CA GLN A 5 11.28 13.79 7.59
C GLN A 5 11.03 12.60 8.52
N THR A 6 9.78 12.42 8.99
CA THR A 6 9.42 11.30 9.85
C THR A 6 9.59 9.96 9.13
N VAL A 7 9.18 9.88 7.87
CA VAL A 7 9.34 8.68 7.05
C VAL A 7 10.83 8.37 6.86
N ALA A 8 11.64 9.38 6.53
CA ALA A 8 13.07 9.20 6.32
C ALA A 8 13.78 8.71 7.59
N GLU A 9 13.42 9.26 8.75
CA GLU A 9 13.98 8.84 10.03
C GLU A 9 13.67 7.39 10.34
N LYS A 10 12.42 6.94 10.11
CA LYS A 10 12.02 5.56 10.35
C LYS A 10 12.70 4.61 9.39
N LEU A 11 12.89 4.99 8.13
CA LEU A 11 13.61 4.17 7.16
C LEU A 11 15.07 3.99 7.56
N LYS A 12 15.73 5.04 8.07
CA LYS A 12 17.09 4.95 8.58
C LYS A 12 17.20 4.02 9.77
N ALA A 13 16.16 3.98 10.60
CA ALA A 13 16.11 3.09 11.76
C ALA A 13 15.79 1.64 11.39
N GLY A 14 15.55 1.35 10.12
CA GLY A 14 15.20 0.01 9.67
C GLY A 14 13.77 -0.41 10.01
N VAL A 15 12.90 0.56 10.27
CA VAL A 15 11.50 0.31 10.59
C VAL A 15 10.66 0.44 9.35
N ASP A 16 9.76 -0.53 9.11
CA ASP A 16 8.82 -0.44 8.01
C ASP A 16 7.82 0.68 8.25
N VAL A 17 7.55 1.46 7.21
CA VAL A 17 6.57 2.55 7.26
C VAL A 17 5.47 2.26 6.25
N ALA A 18 4.22 2.25 6.72
CA ALA A 18 3.06 2.09 5.87
C ALA A 18 2.29 3.41 5.79
N LEU A 19 1.93 3.80 4.57
CA LEU A 19 1.17 5.01 4.30
C LEU A 19 -0.11 4.65 3.57
N GLU A 20 -1.23 5.23 4.00
CA GLU A 20 -2.49 5.12 3.29
C GLU A 20 -2.69 6.40 2.47
N ILE A 21 -2.60 6.28 1.15
CA ILE A 21 -2.58 7.43 0.25
C ILE A 21 -3.38 7.14 -1.02
N ASP A 22 -3.78 8.21 -1.72
CA ASP A 22 -4.44 8.08 -3.01
C ASP A 22 -3.40 7.84 -4.13
N TRP A 23 -3.88 7.64 -5.37
CA TRP A 23 -2.99 7.34 -6.49
C TRP A 23 -2.03 8.49 -6.81
N GLN A 24 -2.46 9.75 -6.58
CA GLN A 24 -1.60 10.90 -6.80
C GLN A 24 -0.46 10.93 -5.79
N GLY A 25 -0.79 10.67 -4.53
CA GLY A 25 0.21 10.54 -3.48
C GLY A 25 1.16 9.39 -3.72
N ALA A 26 0.64 8.26 -4.23
CA ALA A 26 1.47 7.11 -4.58
C ALA A 26 2.47 7.45 -5.69
N GLN A 27 2.05 8.23 -6.69
CA GLN A 27 2.97 8.68 -7.74
C GLN A 27 4.09 9.55 -7.18
N GLN A 28 3.76 10.45 -6.25
CA GLN A 28 4.75 11.29 -5.59
C GLN A 28 5.76 10.47 -4.79
N ILE A 29 5.27 9.49 -4.03
CA ILE A 29 6.15 8.61 -3.23
C ILE A 29 7.09 7.82 -4.14
N ARG A 30 6.60 7.31 -5.28
CA ARG A 30 7.46 6.57 -6.22
C ARG A 30 8.59 7.43 -6.76
N ARG A 31 8.33 8.72 -7.02
CA ARG A 31 9.38 9.64 -7.49
C ARG A 31 10.43 9.93 -6.41
N GLN A 32 9.98 10.04 -5.15
CA GLN A 32 10.87 10.40 -4.03
C GLN A 32 11.55 9.20 -3.42
N ALA A 33 10.91 8.03 -3.47
CA ALA A 33 11.42 6.78 -2.91
C ALA A 33 11.16 5.66 -3.92
N PRO A 34 12.03 5.51 -4.94
CA PRO A 34 11.81 4.50 -5.99
C PRO A 34 11.73 3.07 -5.47
N ASP A 35 12.31 2.81 -4.30
CA ASP A 35 12.29 1.47 -3.67
C ASP A 35 11.01 1.21 -2.87
N ALA A 36 10.12 2.19 -2.77
CA ALA A 36 8.85 2.01 -2.08
C ALA A 36 7.98 0.99 -2.80
N VAL A 37 7.33 0.14 -2.00
CA VAL A 37 6.44 -0.90 -2.50
C VAL A 37 5.00 -0.44 -2.31
N SER A 38 4.21 -0.57 -3.36
CA SER A 38 2.82 -0.13 -3.35
C SER A 38 1.85 -1.30 -3.49
N ILE A 39 0.78 -1.24 -2.71
CA ILE A 39 -0.28 -2.25 -2.70
C ILE A 39 -1.59 -1.54 -2.99
N PHE A 40 -2.32 -2.01 -3.98
CA PHE A 40 -3.66 -1.52 -4.30
C PHE A 40 -4.68 -2.52 -3.76
N ILE A 41 -5.65 -2.00 -3.00
CA ILE A 41 -6.68 -2.85 -2.40
C ILE A 41 -8.00 -2.59 -3.13
N LEU A 42 -8.56 -3.66 -3.72
CA LEU A 42 -9.82 -3.59 -4.44
C LEU A 42 -10.96 -4.15 -3.61
N PRO A 43 -12.17 -3.59 -3.76
CA PRO A 43 -13.37 -4.24 -3.24
C PRO A 43 -13.67 -5.52 -4.03
N PRO A 44 -14.43 -6.46 -3.45
CA PRO A 44 -14.71 -7.74 -4.13
C PRO A 44 -15.72 -7.64 -5.27
N SER A 45 -16.53 -6.57 -5.32
CA SER A 45 -17.49 -6.34 -6.38
C SER A 45 -17.86 -4.87 -6.46
N ARG A 46 -18.45 -4.48 -7.59
CA ARG A 46 -18.96 -3.12 -7.77
C ARG A 46 -20.09 -2.82 -6.78
N GLU A 47 -20.94 -3.80 -6.52
CA GLU A 47 -22.07 -3.68 -5.60
C GLU A 47 -21.61 -3.43 -4.17
N ILE A 48 -20.58 -4.15 -3.73
CA ILE A 48 -19.99 -3.94 -2.40
C ILE A 48 -19.34 -2.57 -2.32
N LEU A 49 -18.63 -2.15 -3.37
CA LEU A 49 -18.05 -0.82 -3.42
C LEU A 49 -19.12 0.26 -3.25
N GLU A 50 -20.19 0.15 -4.00
CA GLU A 50 -21.30 1.10 -3.92
C GLU A 50 -21.91 1.14 -2.52
N GLN A 51 -22.15 -0.02 -1.91
CA GLN A 51 -22.66 -0.10 -0.55
C GLN A 51 -21.75 0.60 0.45
N ARG A 52 -20.43 0.41 0.31
CA ARG A 52 -19.45 1.06 1.19
C ARG A 52 -19.43 2.58 1.02
N LEU A 53 -19.63 3.07 -0.22
CA LEU A 53 -19.65 4.50 -0.51
C LEU A 53 -20.96 5.17 -0.09
N ILE A 54 -22.07 4.45 -0.07
CA ILE A 54 -23.33 4.94 0.45
C ILE A 54 -23.23 5.20 1.96
N GLY A 55 -22.43 4.40 2.65
CA GLY A 55 -22.22 4.55 4.07
C GLY A 55 -23.50 4.35 4.86
N ARG A 56 -23.86 5.28 5.74
CA ARG A 56 -25.01 5.17 6.61
C ARG A 56 -26.29 5.76 6.01
N GLY A 57 -26.33 5.93 4.69
CA GLY A 57 -27.59 6.09 3.98
C GLY A 57 -28.26 7.45 4.00
N GLN A 58 -27.54 8.52 4.33
CA GLN A 58 -28.13 9.85 4.41
C GLN A 58 -27.66 10.80 3.30
N ASP A 59 -26.77 10.35 2.44
CA ASP A 59 -26.19 11.21 1.41
C ASP A 59 -27.07 11.32 0.17
N PRO A 60 -27.12 12.50 -0.46
CA PRO A 60 -27.82 12.66 -1.74
C PRO A 60 -27.22 11.77 -2.83
N VAL A 61 -28.06 11.40 -3.81
CA VAL A 61 -27.66 10.57 -4.95
C VAL A 61 -26.47 11.18 -5.69
N GLU A 62 -26.43 12.49 -5.83
CA GLU A 62 -25.33 13.18 -6.52
C GLU A 62 -23.99 13.02 -5.81
N VAL A 63 -24.00 13.02 -4.48
CA VAL A 63 -22.79 12.78 -3.68
C VAL A 63 -22.30 11.34 -3.89
N ILE A 64 -23.21 10.38 -3.93
CA ILE A 64 -22.86 8.97 -4.14
C ILE A 64 -22.28 8.79 -5.55
N ARG A 65 -22.89 9.40 -6.57
CA ARG A 65 -22.35 9.37 -7.93
C ARG A 65 -20.95 9.94 -8.02
N LYS A 66 -20.70 11.05 -7.32
CA LYS A 66 -19.39 11.68 -7.31
C LYS A 66 -18.36 10.74 -6.66
N ARG A 67 -18.72 10.10 -5.54
CA ARG A 67 -17.85 9.13 -4.87
C ARG A 67 -17.56 7.92 -5.76
N MET A 68 -18.57 7.42 -6.49
CA MET A 68 -18.37 6.32 -7.43
C MET A 68 -17.46 6.71 -8.58
N SER A 69 -17.61 7.91 -9.10
CA SER A 69 -16.75 8.43 -10.16
C SER A 69 -15.31 8.55 -9.69
N GLN A 70 -15.10 9.07 -8.48
CA GLN A 70 -13.77 9.19 -7.88
C GLN A 70 -13.15 7.81 -7.63
N ALA A 71 -13.95 6.85 -7.15
CA ALA A 71 -13.48 5.49 -6.92
C ALA A 71 -13.09 4.82 -8.25
N THR A 72 -13.86 5.03 -9.31
CA THR A 72 -13.54 4.51 -10.63
C THR A 72 -12.23 5.10 -11.16
N GLU A 73 -12.02 6.38 -10.98
CA GLU A 73 -10.77 7.05 -11.33
C GLU A 73 -9.60 6.44 -10.54
N GLU A 74 -9.76 6.28 -9.24
CA GLU A 74 -8.76 5.66 -8.38
C GLU A 74 -8.41 4.25 -8.86
N ILE A 75 -9.41 3.44 -9.14
CA ILE A 75 -9.23 2.05 -9.57
C ILE A 75 -8.55 1.99 -10.94
N SER A 76 -8.78 2.97 -11.83
CA SER A 76 -8.13 3.00 -13.14
C SER A 76 -6.61 3.07 -13.04
N HIS A 77 -6.08 3.52 -11.91
CA HIS A 77 -4.64 3.61 -11.67
C HIS A 77 -4.04 2.36 -11.02
N HIS A 78 -4.80 1.29 -10.88
CA HIS A 78 -4.32 0.05 -10.26
C HIS A 78 -3.07 -0.52 -10.93
N VAL A 79 -2.95 -0.34 -12.24
CA VAL A 79 -1.81 -0.86 -13.01
C VAL A 79 -0.48 -0.21 -12.65
N GLU A 80 -0.51 0.90 -11.95
CA GLU A 80 0.70 1.61 -11.51
C GLU A 80 1.28 1.04 -10.20
N PHE A 81 0.55 0.14 -9.55
CA PHE A 81 0.93 -0.42 -8.25
C PHE A 81 1.66 -1.76 -8.42
N ASP A 82 2.45 -2.12 -7.41
CA ASP A 82 3.25 -3.35 -7.44
C ASP A 82 2.43 -4.60 -7.10
N TYR A 83 1.45 -4.47 -6.23
CA TYR A 83 0.64 -5.58 -5.75
C TYR A 83 -0.83 -5.22 -5.75
N LEU A 84 -1.67 -6.22 -5.94
CA LEU A 84 -3.13 -6.08 -5.92
C LEU A 84 -3.71 -7.07 -4.94
N ILE A 85 -4.50 -6.56 -3.99
CA ILE A 85 -5.17 -7.40 -3.00
C ILE A 85 -6.66 -7.12 -3.08
N ILE A 86 -7.47 -8.18 -3.07
CA ILE A 86 -8.93 -8.07 -3.08
C ILE A 86 -9.42 -8.23 -1.66
N ASN A 87 -10.14 -7.22 -1.16
CA ASN A 87 -10.65 -7.20 0.20
C ASN A 87 -12.06 -7.80 0.24
N ASP A 88 -12.17 -9.10 -0.01
CA ASP A 88 -13.41 -9.86 0.13
C ASP A 88 -13.54 -10.45 1.54
N ASP A 89 -12.41 -10.82 2.14
CA ASP A 89 -12.30 -11.34 3.50
C ASP A 89 -11.18 -10.56 4.18
N PHE A 90 -11.50 -9.86 5.28
CA PHE A 90 -10.55 -9.02 5.98
C PHE A 90 -9.31 -9.81 6.44
N ASP A 91 -9.52 -10.99 7.03
CA ASP A 91 -8.42 -11.79 7.56
C ASP A 91 -7.50 -12.28 6.45
N LYS A 92 -8.07 -12.69 5.32
CA LYS A 92 -7.31 -13.10 4.14
C LYS A 92 -6.50 -11.94 3.57
N ALA A 93 -7.14 -10.77 3.41
CA ALA A 93 -6.46 -9.58 2.91
C ALA A 93 -5.30 -9.17 3.82
N LEU A 94 -5.51 -9.26 5.14
CA LEU A 94 -4.47 -8.94 6.11
C LEU A 94 -3.28 -9.91 5.97
N ARG A 95 -3.54 -11.21 5.84
CA ARG A 95 -2.48 -12.20 5.65
C ARG A 95 -1.71 -11.94 4.35
N GLU A 96 -2.41 -11.55 3.29
CA GLU A 96 -1.76 -11.22 2.01
C GLU A 96 -0.88 -9.97 2.13
N MET A 97 -1.35 -8.94 2.83
CA MET A 97 -0.55 -7.76 3.11
C MET A 97 0.70 -8.12 3.92
N GLN A 98 0.54 -8.96 4.94
CA GLN A 98 1.66 -9.43 5.77
C GLN A 98 2.66 -10.24 4.94
N ALA A 99 2.17 -11.04 3.98
CA ALA A 99 3.03 -11.80 3.08
C ALA A 99 3.88 -10.88 2.20
N VAL A 100 3.30 -9.80 1.70
CA VAL A 100 4.04 -8.80 0.91
C VAL A 100 5.14 -8.16 1.76
N VAL A 101 4.81 -7.73 2.97
CA VAL A 101 5.78 -7.12 3.88
C VAL A 101 6.92 -8.10 4.18
N LEU A 102 6.59 -9.35 4.50
CA LEU A 102 7.58 -10.37 4.79
C LEU A 102 8.48 -10.63 3.58
N ALA A 103 7.90 -10.75 2.39
CA ALA A 103 8.67 -10.98 1.18
C ALA A 103 9.64 -9.82 0.90
N GLN A 104 9.21 -8.59 1.13
CA GLN A 104 10.08 -7.43 0.95
C GLN A 104 11.26 -7.43 1.91
N ARG A 105 11.04 -7.85 3.15
CA ARG A 105 12.12 -7.96 4.15
C ARG A 105 13.16 -9.03 3.77
N LEU A 106 12.76 -10.03 3.01
CA LEU A 106 13.63 -11.12 2.61
C LEU A 106 14.39 -10.86 1.31
N ARG A 107 14.17 -9.72 0.67
CA ARG A 107 14.91 -9.36 -0.53
C ARG A 107 16.40 -9.25 -0.23
N ILE A 108 17.22 -9.60 -1.22
CA ILE A 108 18.68 -9.68 -1.05
C ILE A 108 19.27 -8.37 -0.50
N VAL A 109 18.80 -7.23 -1.00
CA VAL A 109 19.31 -5.92 -0.55
C VAL A 109 19.05 -5.72 0.95
N SER A 110 17.82 -5.99 1.39
CA SER A 110 17.42 -5.85 2.79
C SER A 110 18.16 -6.82 3.69
N GLN A 111 18.30 -8.07 3.27
CA GLN A 111 18.95 -9.12 4.06
C GLN A 111 20.46 -8.91 4.15
N CYS A 112 21.09 -8.42 3.08
CA CYS A 112 22.52 -8.11 3.11
C CYS A 112 22.85 -7.01 4.12
N GLU A 113 21.98 -6.01 4.24
CA GLU A 113 22.16 -4.96 5.25
C GLU A 113 21.94 -5.52 6.66
N ARG A 114 20.86 -6.24 6.87
CA ARG A 114 20.48 -6.76 8.19
C ARG A 114 21.50 -7.76 8.72
N HIS A 115 22.02 -8.60 7.85
CA HIS A 115 22.92 -9.69 8.21
C HIS A 115 24.36 -9.50 7.73
N SER A 116 24.80 -8.26 7.57
CA SER A 116 26.12 -7.95 7.04
C SER A 116 27.24 -8.56 7.89
N THR A 117 27.12 -8.51 9.21
CA THR A 117 28.11 -9.07 10.13
C THR A 117 28.23 -10.60 9.97
N LEU A 118 27.08 -11.28 9.90
CA LEU A 118 27.06 -12.72 9.69
C LEU A 118 27.69 -13.09 8.35
N ILE A 119 27.26 -12.41 7.28
CA ILE A 119 27.75 -12.72 5.92
C ILE A 119 29.26 -12.53 5.86
N GLN A 120 29.79 -11.44 6.43
CA GLN A 120 31.22 -11.18 6.43
C GLN A 120 31.97 -12.26 7.20
N SER A 121 31.41 -12.72 8.33
CA SER A 121 32.04 -13.78 9.11
C SER A 121 32.12 -15.11 8.35
N LEU A 122 31.11 -15.37 7.49
CA LEU A 122 31.07 -16.58 6.67
C LEU A 122 32.02 -16.53 5.47
N LEU A 123 32.44 -15.35 5.08
CA LEU A 123 33.34 -15.14 3.93
C LEU A 123 34.81 -15.12 4.29
N LYS A 124 35.12 -15.19 5.56
CA LYS A 124 36.54 -15.23 6.02
C LYS A 124 37.22 -16.56 5.73
#